data_84a55077584ddaeb9e0c3974dbca7b62
#
_entry.id   84a55077584ddaeb9e0c3974dbca7b62
#
_cell.length_a   1.000
_cell.length_b   1.000
_cell.length_c   1.000
_cell.angle_alpha   90.00
_cell.angle_beta   90.00
_cell.angle_gamma   90.00
#
_symmetry.space_group_name_H-M   'P 1'
#
loop_
_entity.id
_entity.type
_entity.pdbx_description
1 polymer ?
#
loop_
_entity_poly.entity_id
_entity_poly.type
_entity_poly.pdbx_seq_one_letter_code
_entity_poly.pdbx_strand_id
1 'polypeptide(L)'
;METLSVIHAKMLHVIYLLAALGIVFPLINTLRKQPLHTVSLWAVRVYTFVITIQFLIGILQLAARWGDYGDGLRYRLEHALIMFIAVGCVHMAPRFIKRGDAIGARNTTFLMVASLALVILGATLIQRAAQG
;
A
#
# COMPACT_ATOMS: atom_id res chain seq x y z
N MET A 1 8.25 -11.47 18.39
CA MET A 1 7.76 -11.78 17.02
C MET A 1 6.24 -11.92 16.94
N GLU A 2 5.61 -12.54 17.89
CA GLU A 2 4.14 -12.63 17.94
C GLU A 2 3.47 -11.25 17.96
N THR A 3 3.96 -10.32 18.79
CA THR A 3 3.47 -8.95 18.85
C THR A 3 3.57 -8.23 17.49
N LEU A 4 4.69 -8.40 16.79
CA LEU A 4 4.87 -7.81 15.45
C LEU A 4 3.88 -8.39 14.44
N SER A 5 3.59 -9.68 14.52
CA SER A 5 2.61 -10.34 13.64
C SER A 5 1.21 -9.79 13.87
N VAL A 6 0.83 -9.57 15.13
CA VAL A 6 -0.48 -8.99 15.49
C VAL A 6 -0.57 -7.54 15.00
N ILE A 7 0.48 -6.75 15.20
CA ILE A 7 0.54 -5.37 14.72
C ILE A 7 0.41 -5.33 13.20
N HIS A 8 1.19 -6.15 12.50
CA HIS A 8 1.16 -6.24 11.03
C HIS A 8 -0.24 -6.58 10.51
N ALA A 9 -0.91 -7.55 11.11
CA ALA A 9 -2.27 -7.93 10.71
C ALA A 9 -3.30 -6.82 10.97
N LYS A 10 -3.23 -6.16 12.13
CA LYS A 10 -4.16 -5.09 12.50
C LYS A 10 -3.96 -3.81 11.70
N MET A 11 -2.74 -3.54 11.26
CA MET A 11 -2.43 -2.37 10.43
C MET A 11 -3.13 -2.40 9.07
N LEU A 12 -3.59 -3.55 8.61
CA LEU A 12 -4.33 -3.67 7.35
C LEU A 12 -5.57 -2.77 7.32
N HIS A 13 -6.31 -2.71 8.42
CA HIS A 13 -7.51 -1.84 8.51
C HIS A 13 -7.14 -0.36 8.43
N VAL A 14 -6.05 0.04 9.06
CA VAL A 14 -5.52 1.41 8.98
C VAL A 14 -5.11 1.72 7.54
N ILE A 15 -4.45 0.79 6.87
CA ILE A 15 -4.03 0.95 5.46
C ILE A 15 -5.25 1.12 4.57
N TYR A 16 -6.32 0.35 4.75
CA TYR A 16 -7.54 0.50 3.97
C TYR A 16 -8.20 1.86 4.17
N LEU A 17 -8.25 2.36 5.41
CA LEU A 17 -8.77 3.69 5.70
C LEU A 17 -7.93 4.78 5.02
N LEU A 18 -6.62 4.72 5.19
CA LEU A 18 -5.69 5.69 4.59
C LEU A 18 -5.72 5.63 3.05
N ALA A 19 -5.84 4.43 2.48
CA ALA A 19 -5.99 4.25 1.04
C ALA A 19 -7.28 4.89 0.53
N ALA A 20 -8.39 4.72 1.25
CA ALA A 20 -9.66 5.35 0.90
C ALA A 20 -9.52 6.89 0.88
N LEU A 21 -8.90 7.48 1.89
CA LEU A 21 -8.65 8.92 1.94
C LEU A 21 -7.68 9.35 0.83
N GLY A 22 -6.62 8.60 0.61
CA GLY A 22 -5.62 8.86 -0.44
C GLY A 22 -6.12 8.66 -1.87
N ILE A 23 -7.29 8.05 -2.05
CA ILE A 23 -7.96 7.90 -3.33
C ILE A 23 -9.06 8.97 -3.49
N VAL A 24 -9.92 9.12 -2.48
CA VAL A 24 -11.09 10.00 -2.55
C VAL A 24 -10.68 11.45 -2.77
N PHE A 25 -9.73 11.96 -2.00
CA PHE A 25 -9.29 13.36 -2.14
C PHE A 25 -8.61 13.65 -3.49
N PRO A 26 -7.63 12.87 -3.94
CA PRO A 26 -7.07 13.05 -5.29
C PRO A 26 -8.11 12.85 -6.40
N LEU A 27 -9.03 11.92 -6.24
CA LEU A 27 -10.11 11.68 -7.20
C LEU A 27 -11.01 12.92 -7.34
N ILE A 28 -11.38 13.56 -6.24
CA ILE A 28 -12.17 14.80 -6.27
C ILE A 28 -11.43 15.89 -7.06
N ASN A 29 -10.14 16.05 -6.82
CA ASN A 29 -9.33 17.01 -7.58
C ASN A 29 -9.29 16.67 -9.07
N THR A 30 -9.16 15.38 -9.40
CA THR A 30 -9.17 14.88 -10.78
C THR A 30 -10.49 15.18 -11.49
N LEU A 31 -11.62 14.89 -10.84
CA LEU A 31 -12.96 15.14 -11.39
C LEU A 31 -13.24 16.63 -11.59
N ARG A 32 -12.68 17.47 -10.74
CA ARG A 32 -12.77 18.94 -10.87
C ARG A 32 -11.75 19.53 -11.82
N LYS A 33 -10.91 18.69 -12.43
CA LYS A 33 -9.80 19.13 -13.32
C LYS A 33 -8.87 20.14 -12.64
N GLN A 34 -8.54 19.87 -11.39
CA GLN A 34 -7.71 20.71 -10.54
C GLN A 34 -6.44 19.98 -10.14
N PRO A 35 -5.35 20.70 -9.82
CA PRO A 35 -4.18 20.11 -9.19
C PRO A 35 -4.51 19.61 -7.79
N LEU A 36 -3.65 18.76 -7.22
CA LEU A 36 -3.83 18.24 -5.88
C LEU A 36 -3.82 19.35 -4.82
N HIS A 37 -4.85 19.40 -4.00
CA HIS A 37 -4.90 20.26 -2.82
C HIS A 37 -4.02 19.74 -1.69
N THR A 38 -3.72 20.58 -0.70
CA THR A 38 -2.88 20.25 0.45
C THR A 38 -3.37 19.01 1.19
N VAL A 39 -4.70 18.88 1.38
CA VAL A 39 -5.30 17.70 2.04
C VAL A 39 -5.03 16.43 1.24
N SER A 40 -5.17 16.47 -0.08
CA SER A 40 -4.87 15.34 -0.97
C SER A 40 -3.40 14.95 -0.90
N LEU A 41 -2.49 15.91 -0.89
CA LEU A 41 -1.05 15.68 -0.77
C LEU A 41 -0.72 14.98 0.56
N TRP A 42 -1.30 15.44 1.66
CA TRP A 42 -1.08 14.82 2.96
C TRP A 42 -1.66 13.41 3.03
N ALA A 43 -2.86 13.19 2.49
CA ALA A 43 -3.47 11.87 2.43
C ALA A 43 -2.57 10.87 1.69
N VAL A 44 -2.04 11.25 0.54
CA VAL A 44 -1.12 10.40 -0.25
C VAL A 44 0.18 10.15 0.50
N ARG A 45 0.76 11.18 1.11
CA ARG A 45 2.02 11.06 1.85
C ARG A 45 1.89 10.17 3.09
N VAL A 46 0.83 10.34 3.87
CA VAL A 46 0.58 9.52 5.07
C VAL A 46 0.37 8.06 4.66
N TYR A 47 -0.43 7.79 3.64
CA TYR A 47 -0.60 6.45 3.10
C TYR A 47 0.75 5.84 2.68
N THR A 48 1.54 6.59 1.90
CA THR A 48 2.85 6.14 1.42
C THR A 48 3.77 5.78 2.59
N PHE A 49 3.81 6.63 3.61
CA PHE A 49 4.61 6.38 4.80
C PHE A 49 4.17 5.11 5.54
N VAL A 50 2.88 4.97 5.79
CA VAL A 50 2.34 3.84 6.56
C VAL A 50 2.51 2.53 5.82
N ILE A 51 2.22 2.48 4.51
CA ILE A 51 2.41 1.24 3.72
C ILE A 51 3.88 0.85 3.62
N THR A 52 4.79 1.82 3.57
CA THR A 52 6.23 1.56 3.57
C THR A 52 6.68 0.93 4.89
N ILE A 53 6.28 1.49 6.03
CA ILE A 53 6.57 0.91 7.35
C ILE A 53 5.97 -0.50 7.46
N GLN A 54 4.74 -0.69 7.04
CA GLN A 54 4.08 -1.99 7.03
C GLN A 54 4.86 -3.03 6.20
N PHE A 55 5.34 -2.62 5.05
CA PHE A 55 6.16 -3.47 4.19
C PHE A 55 7.49 -3.86 4.88
N LEU A 56 8.17 -2.90 5.50
CA LEU A 56 9.43 -3.16 6.22
C LEU A 56 9.20 -4.13 7.39
N ILE A 57 8.13 -3.97 8.14
CA ILE A 57 7.75 -4.92 9.20
C ILE A 57 7.52 -6.30 8.63
N GLY A 58 6.81 -6.42 7.50
CA GLY A 58 6.58 -7.68 6.80
C GLY A 58 7.87 -8.37 6.36
N ILE A 59 8.81 -7.62 5.80
CA ILE A 59 10.13 -8.14 5.40
C ILE A 59 10.92 -8.62 6.61
N LEU A 60 10.90 -7.85 7.70
CA LEU A 60 11.57 -8.24 8.94
C LEU A 60 11.02 -9.56 9.50
N GLN A 61 9.69 -9.73 9.51
CA GLN A 61 9.06 -10.98 9.92
C GLN A 61 9.43 -12.15 9.00
N LEU A 62 9.41 -11.91 7.69
CA LEU A 62 9.80 -12.93 6.70
C LEU A 62 11.22 -13.42 6.94
N ALA A 63 12.17 -12.49 7.14
CA ALA A 63 13.56 -12.81 7.40
C ALA A 63 13.75 -13.55 8.72
N ALA A 64 13.11 -13.06 9.79
CA ALA A 64 13.28 -13.63 11.13
C ALA A 64 12.68 -15.02 11.30
N ARG A 65 11.66 -15.35 10.51
CA ARG A 65 10.93 -16.64 10.59
C ARG A 65 11.09 -17.48 9.32
N TRP A 66 12.14 -17.25 8.56
CA TRP A 66 12.35 -17.90 7.27
C TRP A 66 12.23 -19.42 7.31
N GLY A 67 12.83 -20.06 8.33
CA GLY A 67 12.81 -21.50 8.51
C GLY A 67 11.49 -22.08 9.04
N ASP A 68 10.58 -21.23 9.52
CA ASP A 68 9.35 -21.68 10.20
C ASP A 68 8.18 -21.91 9.22
N TYR A 69 8.30 -21.43 7.98
CA TYR A 69 7.16 -21.41 7.06
C TYR A 69 6.95 -22.71 6.27
N GLY A 70 7.97 -23.57 6.14
CA GLY A 70 7.86 -24.79 5.35
C GLY A 70 7.26 -24.55 3.96
N ASP A 71 6.22 -25.28 3.61
CA ASP A 71 5.52 -25.14 2.33
C ASP A 71 4.80 -23.80 2.17
N GLY A 72 4.54 -23.10 3.26
CA GLY A 72 3.94 -21.77 3.25
C GLY A 72 4.88 -20.64 2.83
N LEU A 73 6.18 -20.91 2.70
CA LEU A 73 7.17 -19.91 2.32
C LEU A 73 6.87 -19.29 0.95
N ARG A 74 6.43 -20.07 -0.01
CA ARG A 74 6.05 -19.61 -1.34
C ARG A 74 5.02 -18.49 -1.27
N TYR A 75 3.93 -18.70 -0.52
CA TYR A 75 2.87 -17.68 -0.39
C TYR A 75 3.37 -16.40 0.28
N ARG A 76 4.30 -16.53 1.23
CA ARG A 76 4.93 -15.38 1.90
C ARG A 76 5.80 -14.58 0.94
N LEU A 77 6.54 -15.25 0.06
CA LEU A 77 7.35 -14.60 -0.96
C LEU A 77 6.49 -13.92 -2.03
N GLU A 78 5.42 -14.58 -2.49
CA GLU A 78 4.47 -13.99 -3.43
C GLU A 78 3.81 -12.74 -2.83
N HIS A 79 3.39 -12.82 -1.56
CA HIS A 79 2.84 -11.67 -0.84
C HIS A 79 3.87 -10.52 -0.76
N ALA A 80 5.10 -10.82 -0.37
CA ALA A 80 6.16 -9.81 -0.27
C ALA A 80 6.44 -9.12 -1.61
N LEU A 81 6.44 -9.89 -2.71
CA LEU A 81 6.62 -9.34 -4.05
C LEU A 81 5.47 -8.41 -4.44
N ILE A 82 4.22 -8.83 -4.21
CA ILE A 82 3.04 -8.02 -4.51
C ILE A 82 3.07 -6.72 -3.69
N MET A 83 3.42 -6.81 -2.42
CA MET A 83 3.52 -5.64 -1.54
C MET A 83 4.67 -4.71 -1.96
N PHE A 84 5.78 -5.27 -2.42
CA PHE A 84 6.88 -4.47 -2.98
C PHE A 84 6.42 -3.63 -4.18
N ILE A 85 5.65 -4.22 -5.08
CA ILE A 85 5.09 -3.51 -6.24
C ILE A 85 4.08 -2.44 -5.78
N ALA A 86 3.23 -2.76 -4.79
CA ALA A 86 2.27 -1.80 -4.24
C ALA A 86 2.97 -0.56 -3.64
N VAL A 87 4.05 -0.77 -2.89
CA VAL A 87 4.88 0.32 -2.35
C VAL A 87 5.58 1.09 -3.47
N GLY A 88 6.09 0.39 -4.48
CA GLY A 88 6.71 1.01 -5.65
C GLY A 88 5.76 1.96 -6.39
N CYS A 89 4.49 1.58 -6.53
CA CYS A 89 3.47 2.44 -7.15
C CYS A 89 3.36 3.79 -6.45
N VAL A 90 3.22 3.80 -5.12
CA VAL A 90 3.05 5.07 -4.38
C VAL A 90 4.33 5.89 -4.31
N HIS A 91 5.50 5.27 -4.37
CA HIS A 91 6.78 5.99 -4.45
C HIS A 91 7.03 6.66 -5.80
N MET A 92 6.24 6.33 -6.82
CA MET A 92 6.23 7.06 -8.09
C MET A 92 5.38 8.34 -8.04
N ALA A 93 4.47 8.47 -7.07
CA ALA A 93 3.57 9.61 -6.96
C ALA A 93 4.27 10.99 -6.93
N PRO A 94 5.42 11.19 -6.25
CA PRO A 94 6.10 12.49 -6.25
C PRO A 94 6.39 13.06 -7.63
N ARG A 95 6.66 12.21 -8.63
CA ARG A 95 6.88 12.66 -10.01
C ARG A 95 5.67 13.37 -10.60
N PHE A 96 4.48 12.84 -10.33
CA PHE A 96 3.22 13.41 -10.82
C PHE A 96 2.74 14.57 -9.96
N ILE A 97 2.99 14.53 -8.66
CA ILE A 97 2.71 15.63 -7.72
C ILE A 97 3.48 16.89 -8.14
N LYS A 98 4.74 16.74 -8.52
CA LYS A 98 5.60 17.87 -8.97
C LYS A 98 5.09 18.56 -10.22
N ARG A 99 4.26 17.92 -11.05
CA ARG A 99 3.66 18.57 -12.22
C ARG A 99 2.79 19.77 -11.82
N GLY A 100 2.11 19.68 -10.68
CA GLY A 100 1.27 20.76 -10.18
C GLY A 100 0.03 21.05 -11.03
N ASP A 101 -0.44 20.07 -11.83
CA ASP A 101 -1.58 20.21 -12.74
C ASP A 101 -2.62 19.09 -12.54
N ALA A 102 -3.73 19.14 -13.28
CA ALA A 102 -4.80 18.16 -13.23
C ALA A 102 -4.37 16.77 -13.74
N ILE A 103 -3.41 16.71 -14.67
CA ILE A 103 -2.84 15.44 -15.16
C ILE A 103 -2.06 14.75 -14.04
N GLY A 104 -1.29 15.52 -13.28
CA GLY A 104 -0.57 15.02 -12.09
C GLY A 104 -1.53 14.47 -11.04
N ALA A 105 -2.65 15.14 -10.78
CA ALA A 105 -3.70 14.67 -9.88
C ALA A 105 -4.30 13.33 -10.36
N ARG A 106 -4.62 13.23 -11.63
CA ARG A 106 -5.15 12.01 -12.25
C ARG A 106 -4.18 10.84 -12.12
N ASN A 107 -2.92 11.04 -12.47
CA ASN A 107 -1.91 9.99 -12.43
C ASN A 107 -1.62 9.55 -10.99
N THR A 108 -1.61 10.47 -10.03
CA THR A 108 -1.51 10.14 -8.60
C THR A 108 -2.69 9.28 -8.16
N THR A 109 -3.91 9.61 -8.56
CA THR A 109 -5.10 8.82 -8.27
C THR A 109 -4.96 7.40 -8.81
N PHE A 110 -4.50 7.22 -10.05
CA PHE A 110 -4.28 5.89 -10.62
C PHE A 110 -3.25 5.08 -9.83
N LEU A 111 -2.15 5.70 -9.40
CA LEU A 111 -1.14 5.02 -8.60
C LEU A 111 -1.69 4.58 -7.24
N MET A 112 -2.53 5.40 -6.61
CA MET A 112 -3.17 5.07 -5.34
C MET A 112 -4.15 3.89 -5.51
N VAL A 113 -4.95 3.89 -6.57
CA VAL A 113 -5.88 2.78 -6.89
C VAL A 113 -5.09 1.50 -7.19
N ALA A 114 -4.03 1.57 -7.98
CA ALA A 114 -3.19 0.42 -8.29
C ALA A 114 -2.54 -0.16 -7.02
N SER A 115 -2.03 0.70 -6.14
CA SER A 115 -1.47 0.28 -4.86
C SER A 115 -2.49 -0.44 -3.99
N LEU A 116 -3.70 0.13 -3.83
CA LEU A 116 -4.77 -0.50 -3.05
C LEU A 116 -5.19 -1.85 -3.64
N ALA A 117 -5.34 -1.95 -4.96
CA ALA A 117 -5.68 -3.21 -5.63
C ALA A 117 -4.63 -4.30 -5.33
N LEU A 118 -3.35 -3.94 -5.35
CA LEU A 118 -2.26 -4.86 -5.00
C LEU A 118 -2.26 -5.23 -3.52
N VAL A 119 -2.56 -4.30 -2.62
CA VAL A 119 -2.69 -4.58 -1.19
C VAL A 119 -3.82 -5.60 -0.94
N ILE A 120 -4.97 -5.41 -1.57
CA ILE A 120 -6.11 -6.33 -1.46
C ILE A 120 -5.72 -7.71 -2.00
N LEU A 121 -5.07 -7.77 -3.16
CA LEU A 121 -4.60 -9.02 -3.75
C LEU A 121 -3.63 -9.75 -2.83
N GLY A 122 -2.64 -9.04 -2.29
CA GLY A 122 -1.64 -9.61 -1.38
C GLY A 122 -2.26 -10.11 -0.07
N ALA A 123 -3.18 -9.34 0.52
CA ALA A 123 -3.89 -9.74 1.74
C ALA A 123 -4.77 -10.98 1.51
N THR A 124 -5.48 -11.02 0.38
CA THR A 124 -6.33 -12.17 0.00
C THR A 124 -5.49 -13.43 -0.20
N LEU A 125 -4.35 -13.32 -0.84
CA LEU A 125 -3.44 -14.44 -1.07
C LEU A 125 -2.99 -15.08 0.26
N ILE A 126 -2.57 -14.26 1.23
CA ILE A 126 -2.15 -14.74 2.54
C ILE A 126 -3.31 -15.35 3.33
N GLN A 127 -4.49 -14.77 3.28
CA GLN A 127 -5.67 -15.32 3.95
C GLN A 127 -6.07 -16.68 3.39
N ARG A 128 -6.04 -16.85 2.08
CA ARG A 128 -6.31 -18.15 1.43
C ARG A 128 -5.26 -19.20 1.79
N ALA A 129 -4.00 -18.81 1.82
CA ALA A 129 -2.92 -19.71 2.23
C ALA A 129 -3.07 -20.18 3.68
N ALA A 130 -3.59 -19.32 4.57
CA ALA A 130 -3.84 -19.68 5.98
C ALA A 130 -5.04 -20.63 6.16
N GLN A 131 -6.00 -20.60 5.23
CA GLN A 131 -7.20 -21.46 5.26
C GLN A 131 -6.99 -22.81 4.56
N GLY A 132 -6.07 -22.88 3.65
CA GLY A 132 -5.67 -24.09 2.93
C GLY A 132 -4.69 -24.92 3.70
#